data_6d95f830cd2dd0c4ead2ab6c38a8cbe5
#
_entry.id   6d95f830cd2dd0c4ead2ab6c38a8cbe5
#
_cell.length_a   1.000
_cell.length_b   1.000
_cell.length_c   1.000
_cell.angle_alpha   90.00
_cell.angle_beta   90.00
_cell.angle_gamma   90.00
#
_symmetry.space_group_name_H-M   'P 1'
#
loop_
_entity.id
_entity.type
_entity.pdbx_description
1 polymer ?
#
loop_
_entity_poly.entity_id
_entity_poly.type
_entity_poly.pdbx_seq_one_letter_code
_entity_poly.pdbx_strand_id
1 'polypeptide(L)'
;MIMINIGILDFLMSTAHHIFSINCSSNFEYVDNLFEKILTARYCTADINLGVFYIKKNSDNNYLLIDGKRRLLSLMLLLKAIADFQEEQSPENPYLAKQIYTRYLKFLEVVKFSLFGLERTVYEKIINKEPLSYNEKQTEIYRTLQLFKDDIKHLDFDLEDFYELFGKVTANVVFVENDYNPRELFYLLNKDSRYLNQLMLIKSYLAELKYPQLVNDLYYLFGYKEEVFVSFFKSYLSPKFNRVIKDSNSVYDYFVKYIDMVKQYQSLDDIAAAILKTAKIYKKMYNAEFMDSDLRSMFIKIISNNGRDTFSYLLELCEDYENKYLSKETLLEVCTIINTYLWERTKKSSLVNENFDFSKMVHELNQVIYDEQS
;
A
#
# COMPACT_ATOMS: atom_id res chain seq x y z
N MET A 1 -5.24 1.95 26.59
CA MET A 1 -5.24 0.69 25.79
C MET A 1 -5.21 -0.50 26.74
N ILE A 2 -6.05 -1.50 26.52
CA ILE A 2 -6.11 -2.74 27.30
C ILE A 2 -5.73 -3.88 26.38
N MET A 3 -4.77 -4.72 26.78
CA MET A 3 -4.35 -5.90 26.04
C MET A 3 -4.82 -7.15 26.77
N ILE A 4 -5.45 -8.07 26.01
CA ILE A 4 -5.83 -9.39 26.49
C ILE A 4 -5.24 -10.47 25.60
N ASN A 5 -4.82 -11.59 26.18
CA ASN A 5 -4.53 -12.81 25.42
C ASN A 5 -5.81 -13.65 25.39
N ILE A 6 -6.25 -14.08 24.21
CA ILE A 6 -7.50 -14.78 24.02
C ILE A 6 -7.34 -15.90 22.99
N GLY A 7 -8.07 -17.01 23.17
CA GLY A 7 -8.20 -18.05 22.15
C GLY A 7 -8.76 -17.46 20.86
N ILE A 8 -8.19 -17.85 19.71
CA ILE A 8 -8.58 -17.24 18.42
C ILE A 8 -10.04 -17.51 18.05
N LEU A 9 -10.54 -18.70 18.35
CA LEU A 9 -11.95 -19.04 18.14
C LEU A 9 -12.87 -18.24 19.07
N ASP A 10 -12.46 -18.04 20.33
CA ASP A 10 -13.21 -17.21 21.29
C ASP A 10 -13.23 -15.76 20.87
N PHE A 11 -12.11 -15.24 20.34
CA PHE A 11 -12.07 -13.90 19.74
C PHE A 11 -13.08 -13.78 18.60
N LEU A 12 -13.10 -14.72 17.66
CA LEU A 12 -14.04 -14.72 16.54
C LEU A 12 -15.50 -14.91 16.98
N MET A 13 -15.76 -15.64 18.06
CA MET A 13 -17.10 -15.77 18.63
C MET A 13 -17.54 -14.53 19.40
N SER A 14 -16.65 -13.95 20.21
CA SER A 14 -16.95 -12.75 21.01
C SER A 14 -17.18 -11.51 20.16
N THR A 15 -16.57 -11.44 18.98
CA THR A 15 -16.86 -10.45 17.96
C THR A 15 -18.13 -10.83 17.18
N ALA A 16 -19.26 -11.04 17.90
CA ALA A 16 -20.56 -11.34 17.30
C ALA A 16 -21.03 -10.29 16.29
N HIS A 17 -20.35 -9.16 16.22
CA HIS A 17 -20.60 -8.03 15.34
C HIS A 17 -19.53 -7.96 14.23
N HIS A 18 -19.72 -7.06 13.29
CA HIS A 18 -18.81 -6.90 12.17
C HIS A 18 -17.44 -6.36 12.58
N ILE A 19 -16.41 -6.96 12.04
CA ILE A 19 -15.04 -6.42 12.08
C ILE A 19 -14.78 -5.75 10.74
N PHE A 20 -14.57 -4.44 10.74
CA PHE A 20 -14.16 -3.69 9.57
C PHE A 20 -12.65 -3.51 9.60
N SER A 21 -11.94 -3.79 8.50
CA SER A 21 -10.55 -3.35 8.39
C SER A 21 -10.50 -1.85 8.14
N ILE A 22 -9.43 -1.17 8.61
CA ILE A 22 -9.15 0.16 8.06
C ILE A 22 -8.84 0.00 6.57
N ASN A 23 -9.20 1.03 5.79
CA ASN A 23 -8.94 1.04 4.35
C ASN A 23 -7.46 1.31 4.06
N CYS A 24 -6.61 0.40 4.50
CA CYS A 24 -5.20 0.35 4.14
C CYS A 24 -5.07 -0.68 3.05
N SER A 25 -4.86 -0.22 1.84
CA SER A 25 -4.59 -1.10 0.70
C SER A 25 -3.17 -1.64 0.80
N SER A 26 -2.96 -2.60 1.65
CA SER A 26 -1.86 -3.52 1.44
C SER A 26 -2.30 -4.48 0.34
N ASN A 27 -1.50 -4.70 -0.69
CA ASN A 27 -1.64 -5.90 -1.47
C ASN A 27 -1.67 -7.04 -0.45
N PHE A 28 -2.73 -7.86 -0.51
CA PHE A 28 -2.80 -9.01 0.36
C PHE A 28 -1.68 -9.96 -0.08
N GLU A 29 -0.66 -10.06 0.74
CA GLU A 29 0.34 -11.12 0.62
C GLU A 29 -0.04 -12.20 1.62
N TYR A 30 -0.01 -13.43 1.16
CA TYR A 30 -0.18 -14.62 1.97
C TYR A 30 0.73 -14.56 3.21
N VAL A 31 0.19 -14.90 4.37
CA VAL A 31 1.00 -15.07 5.57
C VAL A 31 1.68 -16.42 5.45
N ASP A 32 2.92 -16.39 4.97
CA ASP A 32 3.74 -17.59 4.84
C ASP A 32 3.70 -18.42 6.13
N ASN A 33 3.46 -19.71 5.97
CA ASN A 33 3.49 -20.71 7.04
C ASN A 33 2.41 -20.56 8.14
N LEU A 34 1.29 -19.79 7.92
CA LEU A 34 0.22 -19.74 8.91
C LEU A 34 -0.36 -21.14 9.17
N PHE A 35 -0.64 -21.87 8.09
CA PHE A 35 -1.21 -23.20 8.17
C PHE A 35 -0.22 -24.20 8.81
N GLU A 36 1.03 -24.19 8.39
CA GLU A 36 2.08 -25.03 8.99
C GLU A 36 2.29 -24.73 10.48
N LYS A 37 2.26 -23.45 10.86
CA LYS A 37 2.31 -23.06 12.28
C LYS A 37 1.14 -23.60 13.07
N ILE A 38 -0.06 -23.52 12.52
CA ILE A 38 -1.24 -24.06 13.16
C ILE A 38 -1.15 -25.59 13.25
N LEU A 39 -0.72 -26.29 12.19
CA LEU A 39 -0.52 -27.73 12.23
C LEU A 39 0.55 -28.17 13.23
N THR A 40 1.61 -27.39 13.39
CA THR A 40 2.66 -27.68 14.39
C THR A 40 2.10 -27.63 15.83
N ALA A 41 0.99 -26.91 16.08
CA ALA A 41 0.30 -26.91 17.36
C ALA A 41 -0.13 -28.31 17.81
N ARG A 42 -0.44 -29.21 16.87
CA ARG A 42 -0.80 -30.60 17.15
C ARG A 42 0.33 -31.35 17.88
N TYR A 43 1.57 -31.02 17.57
CA TYR A 43 2.76 -31.69 18.07
C TYR A 43 3.47 -30.91 19.20
N CYS A 44 3.02 -29.69 19.48
CA CYS A 44 3.59 -28.82 20.50
C CYS A 44 2.71 -28.80 21.76
N THR A 45 3.33 -28.73 22.93
CA THR A 45 2.64 -28.50 24.19
C THR A 45 2.31 -27.02 24.45
N ALA A 46 2.92 -26.12 23.69
CA ALA A 46 2.76 -24.69 23.85
C ALA A 46 1.75 -24.11 22.88
N ASP A 47 0.99 -23.10 23.34
CA ASP A 47 0.07 -22.32 22.51
C ASP A 47 0.79 -21.60 21.38
N ILE A 48 0.14 -21.51 20.23
CA ILE A 48 0.62 -20.73 19.07
C ILE A 48 -0.05 -19.36 19.09
N ASN A 49 0.76 -18.33 19.32
CA ASN A 49 0.26 -16.96 19.29
C ASN A 49 0.37 -16.35 17.89
N LEU A 50 -0.76 -15.89 17.34
CA LEU A 50 -0.86 -15.24 16.03
C LEU A 50 -0.37 -13.78 16.05
N GLY A 51 0.11 -13.29 17.19
CA GLY A 51 0.58 -11.92 17.36
C GLY A 51 -0.54 -10.96 17.81
N VAL A 52 -0.32 -9.68 17.60
CA VAL A 52 -1.17 -8.62 18.15
C VAL A 52 -2.19 -8.14 17.13
N PHE A 53 -3.46 -8.07 17.53
CA PHE A 53 -4.53 -7.40 16.79
C PHE A 53 -4.90 -6.11 17.51
N TYR A 54 -4.83 -4.99 16.83
CA TYR A 54 -5.28 -3.70 17.36
C TYR A 54 -6.69 -3.42 16.86
N ILE A 55 -7.65 -3.35 17.78
CA ILE A 55 -9.06 -3.11 17.46
C ILE A 55 -9.62 -1.93 18.23
N LYS A 56 -10.52 -1.18 17.60
CA LYS A 56 -11.26 -0.08 18.22
C LYS A 56 -12.73 -0.40 18.17
N LYS A 57 -13.44 -0.29 19.30
CA LYS A 57 -14.89 -0.45 19.33
C LYS A 57 -15.54 0.80 18.73
N ASN A 58 -16.46 0.59 17.79
CA ASN A 58 -17.27 1.65 17.22
C ASN A 58 -18.59 1.82 17.99
N SER A 59 -19.30 2.95 17.81
CA SER A 59 -20.55 3.25 18.50
C SER A 59 -21.64 2.18 18.34
N ASP A 60 -21.62 1.45 17.22
CA ASP A 60 -22.63 0.48 16.82
C ASP A 60 -22.28 -0.97 17.20
N ASN A 61 -21.45 -1.19 18.20
CA ASN A 61 -20.90 -2.51 18.57
C ASN A 61 -20.09 -3.20 17.46
N ASN A 62 -19.71 -2.48 16.41
CA ASN A 62 -18.79 -2.93 15.41
C ASN A 62 -17.35 -2.67 15.85
N TYR A 63 -16.43 -3.48 15.34
CA TYR A 63 -15.01 -3.32 15.63
C TYR A 63 -14.26 -2.85 14.38
N LEU A 64 -13.41 -1.85 14.54
CA LEU A 64 -12.47 -1.42 13.52
C LEU A 64 -11.13 -2.09 13.78
N LEU A 65 -10.70 -2.97 12.89
CA LEU A 65 -9.37 -3.59 12.94
C LEU A 65 -8.34 -2.60 12.41
N ILE A 66 -7.49 -2.09 13.28
CA ILE A 66 -6.44 -1.11 12.97
C ILE A 66 -5.21 -1.83 12.41
N ASP A 67 -4.75 -2.90 13.09
CA ASP A 67 -3.65 -3.74 12.62
C ASP A 67 -3.96 -5.23 12.81
N GLY A 68 -3.35 -6.07 11.95
CA GLY A 68 -3.56 -7.51 11.91
C GLY A 68 -4.43 -8.00 10.75
N LYS A 69 -4.81 -7.11 9.79
CA LYS A 69 -5.67 -7.44 8.64
C LYS A 69 -5.23 -8.70 7.90
N ARG A 70 -3.95 -8.82 7.55
CA ARG A 70 -3.42 -9.96 6.79
C ARG A 70 -3.61 -11.27 7.55
N ARG A 71 -3.26 -11.28 8.84
CA ARG A 71 -3.36 -12.46 9.70
C ARG A 71 -4.81 -12.90 9.88
N LEU A 72 -5.72 -11.93 10.14
CA LEU A 72 -7.13 -12.24 10.28
C LEU A 72 -7.73 -12.75 8.97
N LEU A 73 -7.42 -12.13 7.83
CA LEU A 73 -7.92 -12.57 6.52
C LEU A 73 -7.40 -13.96 6.16
N SER A 74 -6.12 -14.25 6.36
CA SER A 74 -5.56 -15.59 6.14
C SER A 74 -6.24 -16.63 7.02
N LEU A 75 -6.49 -16.32 8.29
CA LEU A 75 -7.23 -17.20 9.19
C LEU A 75 -8.66 -17.46 8.70
N MET A 76 -9.38 -16.42 8.28
CA MET A 76 -10.75 -16.57 7.76
C MET A 76 -10.79 -17.39 6.48
N LEU A 77 -9.79 -17.24 5.59
CA LEU A 77 -9.67 -18.06 4.38
C LEU A 77 -9.31 -19.51 4.69
N LEU A 78 -8.48 -19.74 5.69
CA LEU A 78 -8.17 -21.10 6.17
C LEU A 78 -9.41 -21.78 6.74
N LEU A 79 -10.18 -21.10 7.60
CA LEU A 79 -11.44 -21.61 8.11
C LEU A 79 -12.44 -21.93 6.99
N LYS A 80 -12.47 -21.05 5.95
CA LYS A 80 -13.30 -21.30 4.76
C LYS A 80 -12.84 -22.54 3.99
N ALA A 81 -11.54 -22.73 3.81
CA ALA A 81 -10.99 -23.90 3.12
C ALA A 81 -11.31 -25.20 3.86
N ILE A 82 -11.19 -25.20 5.21
CA ILE A 82 -11.57 -26.35 6.05
C ILE A 82 -13.09 -26.65 5.94
N ALA A 83 -13.93 -25.61 5.96
CA ALA A 83 -15.36 -25.78 5.82
C ALA A 83 -15.75 -26.37 4.45
N ASP A 84 -15.12 -25.89 3.37
CA ASP A 84 -15.35 -26.43 2.02
C ASP A 84 -14.92 -27.89 1.92
N PHE A 85 -13.74 -28.22 2.45
CA PHE A 85 -13.22 -29.59 2.46
C PHE A 85 -14.15 -30.54 3.19
N GLN A 86 -14.65 -30.15 4.37
CA GLN A 86 -15.59 -30.96 5.16
C GLN A 86 -16.94 -31.18 4.47
N GLU A 87 -17.44 -30.16 3.75
CA GLU A 87 -18.66 -30.34 2.95
C GLU A 87 -18.44 -31.32 1.78
N GLU A 88 -17.26 -31.28 1.15
CA GLU A 88 -16.90 -32.18 0.04
C GLU A 88 -16.72 -33.62 0.54
N GLN A 89 -16.13 -33.82 1.73
CA GLN A 89 -15.87 -35.15 2.31
C GLN A 89 -17.13 -35.78 2.94
N SER A 90 -17.99 -34.99 3.52
CA SER A 90 -19.17 -35.45 4.24
C SER A 90 -20.44 -34.69 3.84
N PRO A 91 -20.89 -34.81 2.58
CA PRO A 91 -22.03 -34.03 2.08
C PRO A 91 -23.34 -34.25 2.84
N GLU A 92 -23.52 -35.47 3.36
CA GLU A 92 -24.76 -35.86 4.12
C GLU A 92 -24.77 -35.30 5.54
N ASN A 93 -23.62 -35.05 6.14
CA ASN A 93 -23.52 -34.50 7.48
C ASN A 93 -22.39 -33.46 7.61
N PRO A 94 -22.53 -32.26 7.01
CA PRO A 94 -21.50 -31.22 7.02
C PRO A 94 -21.51 -30.44 8.36
N TYR A 95 -21.51 -31.14 9.49
CA TYR A 95 -21.70 -30.53 10.82
C TYR A 95 -20.57 -29.51 11.12
N LEU A 96 -19.31 -29.90 10.94
CA LEU A 96 -18.15 -29.00 11.18
C LEU A 96 -18.20 -27.79 10.26
N ALA A 97 -18.46 -27.99 8.98
CA ALA A 97 -18.60 -26.90 8.03
C ALA A 97 -19.67 -25.89 8.47
N LYS A 98 -20.85 -26.39 8.88
CA LYS A 98 -21.92 -25.53 9.39
C LYS A 98 -21.51 -24.77 10.66
N GLN A 99 -20.79 -25.40 11.59
CA GLN A 99 -20.26 -24.72 12.76
C GLN A 99 -19.27 -23.60 12.38
N ILE A 100 -18.36 -23.88 11.47
CA ILE A 100 -17.38 -22.88 10.99
C ILE A 100 -18.12 -21.68 10.38
N TYR A 101 -19.07 -21.91 9.48
CA TYR A 101 -19.83 -20.83 8.85
C TYR A 101 -20.60 -19.99 9.86
N THR A 102 -21.36 -20.62 10.76
CA THR A 102 -22.26 -19.88 11.64
C THR A 102 -21.59 -19.24 12.84
N ARG A 103 -20.47 -19.80 13.32
CA ARG A 103 -19.77 -19.26 14.49
C ARG A 103 -18.65 -18.30 14.13
N TYR A 104 -17.89 -18.57 13.05
CA TYR A 104 -16.64 -17.86 12.80
C TYR A 104 -16.69 -16.99 11.54
N LEU A 105 -17.31 -17.44 10.45
CA LEU A 105 -17.30 -16.71 9.19
C LEU A 105 -18.46 -15.73 9.03
N LYS A 106 -19.63 -16.08 9.56
CA LYS A 106 -20.86 -15.28 9.46
C LYS A 106 -21.48 -15.00 10.81
N PHE A 107 -22.30 -13.95 10.86
CA PHE A 107 -23.22 -13.65 11.94
C PHE A 107 -24.56 -13.25 11.32
N LEU A 108 -25.63 -14.01 11.62
CA LEU A 108 -26.97 -13.81 11.04
C LEU A 108 -26.93 -13.60 9.50
N GLU A 109 -26.26 -14.53 8.80
CA GLU A 109 -26.05 -14.53 7.34
C GLU A 109 -25.15 -13.41 6.79
N VAL A 110 -24.65 -12.51 7.62
CA VAL A 110 -23.72 -11.46 7.22
C VAL A 110 -22.28 -11.90 7.49
N VAL A 111 -21.38 -11.62 6.54
CA VAL A 111 -19.96 -11.93 6.68
C VAL A 111 -19.35 -11.10 7.80
N LYS A 112 -18.71 -11.77 8.78
CA LYS A 112 -18.17 -11.10 9.98
C LYS A 112 -17.02 -10.14 9.71
N PHE A 113 -16.18 -10.41 8.73
CA PHE A 113 -15.03 -9.59 8.41
C PHE A 113 -15.23 -8.85 7.11
N SER A 114 -15.23 -7.53 7.16
CA SER A 114 -15.40 -6.67 5.98
C SER A 114 -14.10 -6.02 5.55
N LEU A 115 -13.85 -6.08 4.26
CA LEU A 115 -12.74 -5.45 3.55
C LEU A 115 -13.23 -4.22 2.77
N PHE A 116 -12.40 -3.68 1.89
CA PHE A 116 -12.75 -2.56 1.03
C PHE A 116 -12.50 -2.87 -0.45
N GLY A 117 -13.24 -2.17 -1.33
CA GLY A 117 -13.04 -2.25 -2.77
C GLY A 117 -13.21 -3.66 -3.35
N LEU A 118 -12.37 -4.02 -4.32
CA LEU A 118 -12.40 -5.34 -4.98
C LEU A 118 -12.15 -6.50 -4.00
N GLU A 119 -11.27 -6.32 -3.03
CA GLU A 119 -11.01 -7.32 -2.00
C GLU A 119 -12.28 -7.69 -1.23
N ARG A 120 -13.12 -6.71 -0.92
CA ARG A 120 -14.41 -6.93 -0.27
C ARG A 120 -15.31 -7.80 -1.13
N THR A 121 -15.51 -7.42 -2.39
CA THR A 121 -16.41 -8.14 -3.32
C THR A 121 -15.96 -9.59 -3.48
N VAL A 122 -14.66 -9.83 -3.69
CA VAL A 122 -14.12 -11.18 -3.86
C VAL A 122 -14.27 -12.01 -2.59
N TYR A 123 -13.93 -11.45 -1.44
CA TYR A 123 -14.01 -12.14 -0.16
C TYR A 123 -15.47 -12.48 0.21
N GLU A 124 -16.40 -11.53 0.08
CA GLU A 124 -17.84 -11.78 0.35
C GLU A 124 -18.40 -12.86 -0.57
N LYS A 125 -18.08 -12.84 -1.87
CA LYS A 125 -18.47 -13.91 -2.81
C LYS A 125 -17.90 -15.27 -2.41
N ILE A 126 -16.64 -15.32 -2.01
CA ILE A 126 -16.01 -16.57 -1.52
C ILE A 126 -16.76 -17.11 -0.32
N ILE A 127 -17.04 -16.29 0.69
CA ILE A 127 -17.75 -16.75 1.91
C ILE A 127 -19.19 -17.14 1.59
N ASN A 128 -19.85 -16.44 0.67
CA ASN A 128 -21.24 -16.74 0.28
C ASN A 128 -21.37 -17.85 -0.78
N LYS A 129 -20.25 -18.41 -1.26
CA LYS A 129 -20.22 -19.43 -2.32
C LYS A 129 -20.79 -18.94 -3.65
N GLU A 130 -20.63 -17.63 -3.92
CA GLU A 130 -21.06 -17.03 -5.17
C GLU A 130 -20.00 -17.23 -6.27
N PRO A 131 -20.42 -17.30 -7.55
CA PRO A 131 -19.49 -17.48 -8.65
C PRO A 131 -18.55 -16.27 -8.82
N LEU A 132 -17.27 -16.55 -9.03
CA LEU A 132 -16.25 -15.55 -9.30
C LEU A 132 -15.98 -15.40 -10.79
N SER A 133 -15.85 -14.17 -11.26
CA SER A 133 -15.38 -13.85 -12.61
C SER A 133 -13.91 -14.21 -12.79
N TYR A 134 -13.44 -14.21 -14.05
CA TYR A 134 -12.03 -14.50 -14.36
C TYR A 134 -11.07 -13.54 -13.63
N ASN A 135 -11.37 -12.23 -13.61
CA ASN A 135 -10.52 -11.23 -12.96
C ASN A 135 -10.50 -11.39 -11.43
N GLU A 136 -11.64 -11.76 -10.82
CA GLU A 136 -11.73 -12.03 -9.38
C GLU A 136 -10.89 -13.25 -8.96
N LYS A 137 -10.79 -14.26 -9.82
CA LYS A 137 -9.92 -15.44 -9.63
C LYS A 137 -8.42 -15.12 -9.76
N GLN A 138 -8.04 -13.96 -10.29
CA GLN A 138 -6.64 -13.53 -10.34
C GLN A 138 -6.19 -12.79 -9.07
N THR A 139 -7.09 -12.56 -8.11
CA THR A 139 -6.77 -11.88 -6.85
C THR A 139 -5.99 -12.78 -5.89
N GLU A 140 -5.14 -12.16 -5.06
CA GLU A 140 -4.38 -12.90 -4.04
C GLU A 140 -5.30 -13.59 -3.01
N ILE A 141 -6.46 -13.02 -2.72
CA ILE A 141 -7.46 -13.64 -1.83
C ILE A 141 -7.89 -15.01 -2.37
N TYR A 142 -8.21 -15.10 -3.66
CA TYR A 142 -8.61 -16.36 -4.27
C TYR A 142 -7.43 -17.34 -4.36
N ARG A 143 -6.24 -16.88 -4.73
CA ARG A 143 -5.04 -17.72 -4.78
C ARG A 143 -4.71 -18.30 -3.40
N THR A 144 -4.77 -17.48 -2.36
CA THR A 144 -4.55 -17.94 -0.97
C THR A 144 -5.56 -18.99 -0.55
N LEU A 145 -6.85 -18.81 -0.90
CA LEU A 145 -7.86 -19.84 -0.65
C LEU A 145 -7.54 -21.16 -1.35
N GLN A 146 -7.06 -21.10 -2.62
CA GLN A 146 -6.70 -22.32 -3.35
C GLN A 146 -5.49 -23.02 -2.73
N LEU A 147 -4.47 -22.27 -2.30
CA LEU A 147 -3.32 -22.83 -1.58
C LEU A 147 -3.77 -23.57 -0.33
N PHE A 148 -4.62 -22.96 0.52
CA PHE A 148 -5.15 -23.65 1.71
C PHE A 148 -5.98 -24.88 1.37
N LYS A 149 -6.78 -24.84 0.31
CA LYS A 149 -7.53 -26.01 -0.16
C LYS A 149 -6.62 -27.15 -0.59
N ASP A 150 -5.54 -26.83 -1.28
CA ASP A 150 -4.56 -27.83 -1.72
C ASP A 150 -3.78 -28.41 -0.54
N ASP A 151 -3.40 -27.60 0.44
CA ASP A 151 -2.73 -28.03 1.67
C ASP A 151 -3.60 -28.99 2.52
N ILE A 152 -4.91 -28.70 2.60
CA ILE A 152 -5.85 -29.46 3.42
C ILE A 152 -6.23 -30.82 2.79
N LYS A 153 -6.22 -30.95 1.48
CA LYS A 153 -6.63 -32.18 0.76
C LYS A 153 -5.95 -33.48 1.23
N HIS A 154 -4.77 -33.36 1.79
CA HIS A 154 -3.96 -34.50 2.25
C HIS A 154 -4.09 -34.76 3.75
N LEU A 155 -4.97 -34.03 4.43
CA LEU A 155 -5.19 -34.16 5.87
C LEU A 155 -6.50 -34.90 6.10
N ASP A 156 -6.43 -35.92 6.95
CA ASP A 156 -7.60 -36.45 7.60
C ASP A 156 -7.93 -35.57 8.82
N PHE A 157 -9.05 -34.86 8.74
CA PHE A 157 -9.34 -33.76 9.67
C PHE A 157 -10.82 -33.78 10.08
N ASP A 158 -11.07 -34.15 11.31
CA ASP A 158 -12.43 -34.21 11.87
C ASP A 158 -12.76 -33.02 12.80
N LEU A 159 -13.92 -33.08 13.44
CA LEU A 159 -14.38 -32.05 14.37
C LEU A 159 -13.49 -31.95 15.62
N GLU A 160 -13.04 -33.09 16.13
CA GLU A 160 -12.21 -33.14 17.33
C GLU A 160 -10.81 -32.59 17.05
N ASP A 161 -10.21 -33.00 15.96
CA ASP A 161 -8.95 -32.45 15.44
C ASP A 161 -9.02 -30.93 15.26
N PHE A 162 -10.15 -30.42 14.74
CA PHE A 162 -10.35 -28.98 14.57
C PHE A 162 -10.27 -28.24 15.90
N TYR A 163 -11.01 -28.67 16.89
CA TYR A 163 -11.03 -27.99 18.19
C TYR A 163 -9.75 -28.21 18.99
N GLU A 164 -9.12 -29.36 18.89
CA GLU A 164 -7.81 -29.60 19.51
C GLU A 164 -6.76 -28.64 18.93
N LEU A 165 -6.74 -28.51 17.61
CA LEU A 165 -5.76 -27.69 16.89
C LEU A 165 -5.98 -26.20 17.14
N PHE A 166 -7.18 -25.70 16.88
CA PHE A 166 -7.49 -24.27 17.03
C PHE A 166 -7.64 -23.85 18.49
N GLY A 167 -7.91 -24.78 19.42
CA GLY A 167 -7.91 -24.51 20.84
C GLY A 167 -6.58 -24.07 21.42
N LYS A 168 -5.46 -24.43 20.75
CA LYS A 168 -4.10 -24.00 21.08
C LYS A 168 -3.67 -22.71 20.37
N VAL A 169 -4.53 -22.14 19.53
CA VAL A 169 -4.22 -20.92 18.79
C VAL A 169 -4.75 -19.72 19.53
N THR A 170 -3.86 -18.82 19.93
CA THR A 170 -4.17 -17.59 20.67
C THR A 170 -3.81 -16.34 19.90
N ALA A 171 -4.31 -15.21 20.34
CA ALA A 171 -3.96 -13.89 19.86
C ALA A 171 -3.91 -12.87 21.00
N ASN A 172 -3.05 -11.89 20.89
CA ASN A 172 -3.04 -10.72 21.76
C ASN A 172 -3.95 -9.66 21.14
N VAL A 173 -5.05 -9.31 21.79
CA VAL A 173 -5.98 -8.30 21.31
C VAL A 173 -5.83 -7.04 22.14
N VAL A 174 -5.50 -5.93 21.47
CA VAL A 174 -5.38 -4.61 22.08
C VAL A 174 -6.62 -3.79 21.75
N PHE A 175 -7.41 -3.49 22.78
CA PHE A 175 -8.53 -2.58 22.66
C PHE A 175 -8.05 -1.14 22.75
N VAL A 176 -8.25 -0.40 21.65
CA VAL A 176 -7.85 1.00 21.52
C VAL A 176 -8.98 1.91 21.99
N GLU A 177 -8.67 2.89 22.83
CA GLU A 177 -9.61 3.86 23.34
C GLU A 177 -10.09 4.83 22.25
N ASN A 178 -11.20 5.54 22.51
CA ASN A 178 -11.87 6.36 21.49
C ASN A 178 -11.13 7.64 21.11
N ASP A 179 -10.25 8.13 21.96
CA ASP A 179 -9.42 9.32 21.75
C ASP A 179 -8.26 9.12 20.76
N TYR A 180 -7.89 7.86 20.47
CA TYR A 180 -6.85 7.57 19.48
C TYR A 180 -7.38 7.62 18.04
N ASN A 181 -6.65 8.32 17.17
CA ASN A 181 -6.89 8.25 15.73
C ASN A 181 -6.41 6.89 15.19
N PRO A 182 -7.30 6.07 14.59
CA PRO A 182 -6.94 4.74 14.12
C PRO A 182 -5.82 4.72 13.07
N ARG A 183 -5.75 5.75 12.23
CA ARG A 183 -4.75 5.86 11.17
C ARG A 183 -3.38 6.22 11.75
N GLU A 184 -3.31 7.21 12.62
CA GLU A 184 -2.05 7.58 13.26
C GLU A 184 -1.48 6.40 14.03
N LEU A 185 -2.34 5.66 14.72
CA LEU A 185 -1.92 4.45 15.41
C LEU A 185 -1.44 3.37 14.42
N PHE A 186 -2.16 3.13 13.33
CA PHE A 186 -1.72 2.19 12.30
C PHE A 186 -0.35 2.59 11.73
N TYR A 187 -0.15 3.87 11.42
CA TYR A 187 1.13 4.39 10.96
C TYR A 187 2.25 4.15 12.00
N LEU A 188 2.01 4.51 13.26
CA LEU A 188 2.99 4.34 14.33
C LEU A 188 3.39 2.87 14.54
N LEU A 189 2.43 1.95 14.43
CA LEU A 189 2.67 0.50 14.57
C LEU A 189 3.46 -0.10 13.41
N ASN A 190 3.35 0.50 12.23
CA ASN A 190 3.89 -0.09 11.01
C ASN A 190 5.01 0.74 10.35
N LYS A 191 5.36 1.92 10.87
CA LYS A 191 6.36 2.82 10.26
C LYS A 191 7.72 2.17 10.02
N ASP A 192 8.11 1.22 10.85
CA ASP A 192 9.37 0.46 10.75
C ASP A 192 9.18 -0.90 10.05
N SER A 193 7.96 -1.20 9.58
CA SER A 193 7.63 -2.46 8.93
C SER A 193 8.12 -2.47 7.48
N ARG A 194 8.77 -3.55 7.07
CA ARG A 194 9.15 -3.79 5.67
C ARG A 194 7.95 -3.92 4.72
N TYR A 195 6.75 -4.08 5.27
CA TYR A 195 5.51 -4.34 4.51
C TYR A 195 4.66 -3.10 4.29
N LEU A 196 4.96 -1.98 4.97
CA LEU A 196 4.22 -0.75 4.80
C LEU A 196 5.03 0.21 3.94
N ASN A 197 4.63 0.33 2.69
CA ASN A 197 5.26 1.25 1.77
C ASN A 197 4.52 2.61 1.69
N GLN A 198 5.18 3.61 1.17
CA GLN A 198 4.66 4.98 1.07
C GLN A 198 3.39 5.06 0.20
N LEU A 199 3.32 4.23 -0.84
CA LEU A 199 2.15 4.10 -1.69
C LEU A 199 0.90 3.69 -0.89
N MET A 200 1.03 2.70 -0.02
CA MET A 200 -0.08 2.22 0.81
C MET A 200 -0.56 3.27 1.80
N LEU A 201 0.35 4.02 2.40
CA LEU A 201 0.02 5.11 3.30
C LEU A 201 -0.75 6.23 2.60
N ILE A 202 -0.26 6.67 1.44
CA ILE A 202 -0.92 7.69 0.62
C ILE A 202 -2.29 7.20 0.15
N LYS A 203 -2.40 5.93 -0.27
CA LYS A 203 -3.68 5.34 -0.69
C LYS A 203 -4.69 5.29 0.45
N SER A 204 -4.27 4.92 1.65
CA SER A 204 -5.13 4.92 2.84
C SER A 204 -5.63 6.33 3.17
N TYR A 205 -4.75 7.33 3.11
CA TYR A 205 -5.11 8.72 3.36
C TYR A 205 -6.12 9.27 2.35
N LEU A 206 -5.90 9.04 1.06
CA LEU A 206 -6.82 9.48 0.02
C LEU A 206 -8.17 8.74 0.06
N ALA A 207 -8.16 7.48 0.46
CA ALA A 207 -9.40 6.73 0.63
C ALA A 207 -10.28 7.30 1.76
N GLU A 208 -9.67 7.78 2.86
CA GLU A 208 -10.40 8.45 3.94
C GLU A 208 -10.96 9.80 3.48
N LEU A 209 -10.22 10.52 2.65
CA LEU A 209 -10.72 11.73 2.00
C LEU A 209 -11.80 11.42 0.94
N LYS A 210 -12.21 10.14 0.79
CA LYS A 210 -13.13 9.63 -0.24
C LYS A 210 -12.61 9.84 -1.68
N TYR A 211 -11.30 9.88 -1.85
CA TYR A 211 -10.63 10.10 -3.14
C TYR A 211 -9.63 9.00 -3.53
N PRO A 212 -10.02 7.70 -3.47
CA PRO A 212 -9.10 6.59 -3.76
C PRO A 212 -8.68 6.53 -5.24
N GLN A 213 -9.45 7.16 -6.14
CA GLN A 213 -9.26 7.07 -7.59
C GLN A 213 -7.91 7.65 -8.01
N LEU A 214 -7.47 8.76 -7.41
CA LEU A 214 -6.19 9.40 -7.71
C LEU A 214 -5.01 8.42 -7.64
N VAL A 215 -4.96 7.59 -6.58
CA VAL A 215 -3.86 6.62 -6.43
C VAL A 215 -3.92 5.55 -7.50
N ASN A 216 -5.11 5.06 -7.81
CA ASN A 216 -5.26 4.05 -8.85
C ASN A 216 -4.81 4.59 -10.20
N ASP A 217 -5.16 5.83 -10.54
CA ASP A 217 -4.77 6.50 -11.78
C ASP A 217 -3.25 6.71 -11.85
N LEU A 218 -2.63 7.16 -10.75
CA LEU A 218 -1.18 7.32 -10.66
C LEU A 218 -0.45 5.97 -10.74
N TYR A 219 -0.96 4.97 -10.05
CA TYR A 219 -0.36 3.64 -10.05
C TYR A 219 -0.43 2.99 -11.43
N TYR A 220 -1.57 3.12 -12.11
CA TYR A 220 -1.71 2.71 -13.51
C TYR A 220 -0.78 3.50 -14.44
N LEU A 221 -0.70 4.83 -14.25
CA LEU A 221 0.16 5.71 -15.05
C LEU A 221 1.64 5.29 -14.96
N PHE A 222 2.11 4.88 -13.80
CA PHE A 222 3.48 4.45 -13.55
C PHE A 222 3.74 2.95 -13.76
N GLY A 223 2.80 2.23 -14.37
CA GLY A 223 2.95 0.82 -14.71
C GLY A 223 3.10 -0.08 -13.49
N TYR A 224 2.42 0.24 -12.39
CA TYR A 224 2.43 -0.50 -11.13
C TYR A 224 3.79 -0.58 -10.43
N LYS A 225 4.71 0.37 -10.72
CA LYS A 225 6.04 0.45 -10.12
C LYS A 225 6.05 1.41 -8.94
N GLU A 226 6.20 0.89 -7.74
CA GLU A 226 6.20 1.68 -6.52
C GLU A 226 7.37 2.65 -6.44
N GLU A 227 8.57 2.22 -6.86
CA GLU A 227 9.76 3.10 -6.86
C GLU A 227 9.56 4.35 -7.73
N VAL A 228 8.82 4.23 -8.84
CA VAL A 228 8.49 5.37 -9.71
C VAL A 228 7.47 6.28 -9.03
N PHE A 229 6.47 5.71 -8.37
CA PHE A 229 5.46 6.44 -7.60
C PHE A 229 6.10 7.26 -6.47
N VAL A 230 6.95 6.64 -5.66
CA VAL A 230 7.65 7.31 -4.56
C VAL A 230 8.60 8.39 -5.09
N SER A 231 9.34 8.10 -6.16
CA SER A 231 10.25 9.05 -6.81
C SER A 231 9.51 10.26 -7.39
N PHE A 232 8.33 10.04 -7.97
CA PHE A 232 7.45 11.13 -8.41
C PHE A 232 7.08 12.04 -7.24
N PHE A 233 6.57 11.50 -6.14
CA PHE A 233 6.16 12.34 -5.01
C PHE A 233 7.33 13.05 -4.34
N LYS A 234 8.52 12.45 -4.30
CA LYS A 234 9.73 13.15 -3.87
C LYS A 234 10.00 14.38 -4.75
N SER A 235 9.94 14.21 -6.06
CA SER A 235 10.16 15.29 -7.02
C SER A 235 9.06 16.35 -6.95
N TYR A 236 7.81 15.94 -6.86
CA TYR A 236 6.64 16.83 -6.80
C TYR A 236 6.59 17.68 -5.52
N LEU A 237 6.88 17.06 -4.38
CA LEU A 237 6.74 17.71 -3.06
C LEU A 237 7.96 18.55 -2.67
N SER A 238 9.17 18.21 -3.16
CA SER A 238 10.40 18.92 -2.79
C SER A 238 10.31 20.43 -3.01
N PRO A 239 9.89 20.95 -4.19
CA PRO A 239 9.73 22.38 -4.41
C PRO A 239 8.64 23.00 -3.55
N LYS A 240 7.52 22.28 -3.31
CA LYS A 240 6.40 22.79 -2.49
C LYS A 240 6.79 23.09 -1.04
N PHE A 241 7.85 22.44 -0.55
CA PHE A 241 8.42 22.67 0.79
C PHE A 241 9.77 23.38 0.75
N ASN A 242 10.22 23.84 -0.42
CA ASN A 242 11.54 24.43 -0.61
C ASN A 242 12.67 23.59 0.03
N ARG A 243 12.58 22.28 -0.12
CA ARG A 243 13.48 21.31 0.52
C ARG A 243 13.58 20.02 -0.28
N VAL A 244 14.78 19.51 -0.49
CA VAL A 244 14.99 18.20 -1.11
C VAL A 244 14.58 17.07 -0.14
N ILE A 245 13.57 16.30 -0.52
CA ILE A 245 13.11 15.13 0.22
C ILE A 245 14.02 13.94 -0.15
N LYS A 246 15.02 13.66 0.68
CA LYS A 246 15.99 12.58 0.43
C LYS A 246 15.45 11.22 0.88
N ASP A 247 14.83 11.17 2.07
CA ASP A 247 14.29 9.95 2.64
C ASP A 247 12.95 9.57 2.01
N SER A 248 12.91 8.39 1.40
CA SER A 248 11.68 7.85 0.81
C SER A 248 10.59 7.57 1.84
N ASN A 249 10.97 7.27 3.10
CA ASN A 249 10.02 6.97 4.17
C ASN A 249 9.28 8.21 4.68
N SER A 250 9.74 9.41 4.35
CA SER A 250 9.10 10.67 4.74
C SER A 250 8.08 11.20 3.71
N VAL A 251 7.95 10.56 2.56
CA VAL A 251 7.09 11.04 1.46
C VAL A 251 5.63 11.18 1.89
N TYR A 252 5.12 10.21 2.64
CA TYR A 252 3.76 10.25 3.17
C TYR A 252 3.51 11.47 4.06
N ASP A 253 4.43 11.76 4.98
CA ASP A 253 4.28 12.89 5.91
C ASP A 253 4.25 14.23 5.16
N TYR A 254 5.10 14.38 4.14
CA TYR A 254 5.09 15.57 3.28
C TYR A 254 3.81 15.64 2.43
N PHE A 255 3.34 14.51 1.91
CA PHE A 255 2.11 14.46 1.15
C PHE A 255 0.88 14.89 1.98
N VAL A 256 0.74 14.36 3.19
CA VAL A 256 -0.34 14.74 4.12
C VAL A 256 -0.29 16.24 4.42
N LYS A 257 0.90 16.77 4.78
CA LYS A 257 1.07 18.19 5.05
C LYS A 257 0.72 19.07 3.85
N TYR A 258 1.11 18.64 2.63
CA TYR A 258 0.77 19.34 1.40
C TYR A 258 -0.74 19.38 1.18
N ILE A 259 -1.42 18.23 1.26
CA ILE A 259 -2.87 18.16 1.08
C ILE A 259 -3.60 19.00 2.15
N ASP A 260 -3.17 18.92 3.41
CA ASP A 260 -3.78 19.69 4.52
C ASP A 260 -3.62 21.22 4.35
N MET A 261 -2.51 21.65 3.76
CA MET A 261 -2.28 23.04 3.39
C MET A 261 -3.19 23.49 2.24
N VAL A 262 -3.22 22.70 1.15
CA VAL A 262 -3.82 23.15 -0.11
C VAL A 262 -5.34 23.00 -0.10
N LYS A 263 -5.90 22.00 0.60
CA LYS A 263 -7.35 21.77 0.71
C LYS A 263 -8.13 22.94 1.38
N GLN A 264 -7.41 23.87 2.02
CA GLN A 264 -8.03 25.07 2.58
C GLN A 264 -8.40 26.09 1.48
N TYR A 265 -7.79 25.99 0.31
CA TYR A 265 -7.93 26.97 -0.77
C TYR A 265 -8.41 26.35 -2.09
N GLN A 266 -8.32 25.04 -2.25
CA GLN A 266 -8.64 24.31 -3.48
C GLN A 266 -9.49 23.09 -3.18
N SER A 267 -10.33 22.69 -4.13
CA SER A 267 -11.07 21.45 -4.03
C SER A 267 -10.13 20.23 -4.19
N LEU A 268 -10.53 19.08 -3.64
CA LEU A 268 -9.77 17.84 -3.83
C LEU A 268 -9.71 17.42 -5.30
N ASP A 269 -10.74 17.74 -6.10
CA ASP A 269 -10.76 17.47 -7.54
C ASP A 269 -9.68 18.28 -8.28
N ASP A 270 -9.54 19.58 -7.95
CA ASP A 270 -8.50 20.43 -8.55
C ASP A 270 -7.10 19.97 -8.15
N ILE A 271 -6.91 19.62 -6.88
CA ILE A 271 -5.64 19.09 -6.37
C ILE A 271 -5.28 17.79 -7.10
N ALA A 272 -6.24 16.88 -7.24
CA ALA A 272 -6.02 15.62 -7.94
C ALA A 272 -5.72 15.81 -9.42
N ALA A 273 -6.43 16.72 -10.08
CA ALA A 273 -6.19 17.05 -11.48
C ALA A 273 -4.77 17.65 -11.68
N ALA A 274 -4.33 18.54 -10.78
CA ALA A 274 -2.99 19.11 -10.81
C ALA A 274 -1.92 18.01 -10.62
N ILE A 275 -2.06 17.15 -9.61
CA ILE A 275 -1.14 16.03 -9.37
C ILE A 275 -1.06 15.11 -10.58
N LEU A 276 -2.19 14.73 -11.19
CA LEU A 276 -2.21 13.87 -12.38
C LEU A 276 -1.59 14.54 -13.61
N LYS A 277 -1.78 15.85 -13.78
CA LYS A 277 -1.14 16.61 -14.86
C LYS A 277 0.38 16.55 -14.72
N THR A 278 0.90 16.89 -13.56
CA THR A 278 2.34 16.84 -13.27
C THR A 278 2.91 15.42 -13.36
N ALA A 279 2.15 14.41 -12.91
CA ALA A 279 2.57 13.01 -13.00
C ALA A 279 2.74 12.53 -14.46
N LYS A 280 1.91 13.01 -15.39
CA LYS A 280 2.08 12.72 -16.83
C LYS A 280 3.36 13.31 -17.37
N ILE A 281 3.74 14.53 -16.97
CA ILE A 281 5.00 15.17 -17.33
C ILE A 281 6.17 14.38 -16.73
N TYR A 282 6.08 14.03 -15.45
CA TYR A 282 7.10 13.21 -14.79
C TYR A 282 7.32 11.86 -15.49
N LYS A 283 6.26 11.20 -15.96
CA LYS A 283 6.37 9.96 -16.73
C LYS A 283 7.17 10.19 -18.03
N LYS A 284 6.89 11.28 -18.77
CA LYS A 284 7.66 11.62 -19.97
C LYS A 284 9.15 11.80 -19.66
N MET A 285 9.47 12.51 -18.56
CA MET A 285 10.84 12.69 -18.10
C MET A 285 11.50 11.37 -17.70
N TYR A 286 10.80 10.57 -16.90
CA TYR A 286 11.31 9.32 -16.33
C TYR A 286 11.69 8.29 -17.40
N ASN A 287 10.90 8.22 -18.48
CA ASN A 287 11.08 7.30 -19.59
C ASN A 287 11.75 7.95 -20.81
N ALA A 288 12.06 9.26 -20.76
CA ALA A 288 12.49 10.06 -21.92
C ALA A 288 11.50 9.97 -23.11
N GLU A 289 10.19 10.04 -22.85
CA GLU A 289 9.10 9.91 -23.84
C GLU A 289 8.63 11.28 -24.37
N PHE A 290 9.58 12.17 -24.71
CA PHE A 290 9.25 13.44 -25.37
C PHE A 290 9.04 13.24 -26.87
N MET A 291 8.06 13.98 -27.44
CA MET A 291 7.83 14.02 -28.89
C MET A 291 9.00 14.68 -29.60
N ASP A 292 9.54 15.74 -29.00
CA ASP A 292 10.72 16.46 -29.49
C ASP A 292 11.97 15.62 -29.36
N SER A 293 12.74 15.47 -30.44
CA SER A 293 13.93 14.64 -30.54
C SER A 293 15.09 15.13 -29.68
N ASP A 294 15.22 16.46 -29.54
CA ASP A 294 16.34 17.09 -28.82
C ASP A 294 16.12 16.91 -27.31
N LEU A 295 14.91 17.20 -26.83
CA LEU A 295 14.53 16.96 -25.44
C LEU A 295 14.64 15.47 -25.09
N ARG A 296 14.16 14.58 -25.95
CA ARG A 296 14.28 13.13 -25.74
C ARG A 296 15.75 12.72 -25.57
N SER A 297 16.61 13.15 -26.49
CA SER A 297 18.05 12.86 -26.47
C SER A 297 18.71 13.38 -25.18
N MET A 298 18.32 14.58 -24.75
CA MET A 298 18.86 15.19 -23.54
C MET A 298 18.44 14.45 -22.28
N PHE A 299 17.16 14.08 -22.13
CA PHE A 299 16.70 13.30 -20.99
C PHE A 299 17.32 11.89 -20.95
N ILE A 300 17.57 11.25 -22.09
CA ILE A 300 18.35 10.00 -22.15
C ILE A 300 19.74 10.20 -21.55
N LYS A 301 20.44 11.29 -21.90
CA LYS A 301 21.76 11.60 -21.34
C LYS A 301 21.72 11.86 -19.83
N ILE A 302 20.75 12.64 -19.35
CA ILE A 302 20.57 12.91 -17.92
C ILE A 302 20.34 11.61 -17.15
N ILE A 303 19.46 10.73 -17.64
CA ILE A 303 19.15 9.44 -17.02
C ILE A 303 20.39 8.52 -17.01
N SER A 304 21.14 8.45 -18.12
CA SER A 304 22.35 7.63 -18.22
C SER A 304 23.48 8.10 -17.30
N ASN A 305 23.50 9.38 -16.95
CA ASN A 305 24.43 9.98 -15.99
C ASN A 305 23.90 9.96 -14.53
N ASN A 306 22.93 9.09 -14.21
CA ASN A 306 22.29 8.96 -12.90
C ASN A 306 21.67 10.27 -12.38
N GLY A 307 21.10 11.07 -13.28
CA GLY A 307 20.61 12.42 -12.98
C GLY A 307 19.16 12.48 -12.48
N ARG A 308 18.51 11.36 -12.10
CA ARG A 308 17.13 11.37 -11.60
C ARG A 308 16.93 12.17 -10.31
N ASP A 309 17.98 12.43 -9.55
CA ASP A 309 17.97 13.32 -8.39
C ASP A 309 17.71 14.79 -8.75
N THR A 310 17.96 15.20 -10.00
CA THR A 310 17.65 16.55 -10.52
C THR A 310 16.19 16.71 -10.94
N PHE A 311 15.39 15.63 -10.95
CA PHE A 311 14.01 15.67 -11.44
C PHE A 311 13.08 16.54 -10.60
N SER A 312 13.39 16.76 -9.32
CA SER A 312 12.64 17.73 -8.49
C SER A 312 12.69 19.16 -9.04
N TYR A 313 13.82 19.55 -9.62
CA TYR A 313 14.00 20.84 -10.26
C TYR A 313 13.49 20.86 -11.70
N LEU A 314 13.86 19.85 -12.50
CA LEU A 314 13.46 19.74 -13.90
C LEU A 314 11.95 19.59 -14.09
N LEU A 315 11.23 19.06 -13.10
CA LEU A 315 9.79 18.86 -13.19
C LEU A 315 9.02 20.17 -13.29
N GLU A 316 9.40 21.18 -12.50
CA GLU A 316 8.80 22.53 -12.57
C GLU A 316 9.09 23.19 -13.92
N LEU A 317 10.33 23.12 -14.41
CA LEU A 317 10.68 23.67 -15.72
C LEU A 317 9.96 22.97 -16.88
N CYS A 318 9.77 21.66 -16.79
CA CYS A 318 8.98 20.93 -17.78
C CYS A 318 7.47 21.28 -17.70
N GLU A 319 6.96 21.59 -16.51
CA GLU A 319 5.59 22.13 -16.37
C GLU A 319 5.47 23.50 -17.05
N ASP A 320 6.42 24.40 -16.82
CA ASP A 320 6.46 25.72 -17.45
C ASP A 320 6.59 25.64 -18.98
N TYR A 321 7.41 24.71 -19.46
CA TYR A 321 7.50 24.42 -20.90
C TYR A 321 6.17 23.91 -21.49
N GLU A 322 5.53 22.93 -20.87
CA GLU A 322 4.23 22.40 -21.33
C GLU A 322 3.12 23.48 -21.25
N ASN A 323 3.20 24.39 -20.28
CA ASN A 323 2.30 25.55 -20.15
C ASN A 323 2.67 26.74 -21.04
N LYS A 324 3.76 26.67 -21.83
CA LYS A 324 4.29 27.72 -22.71
C LYS A 324 4.78 28.98 -21.98
N TYR A 325 5.19 28.84 -20.72
CA TYR A 325 5.87 29.89 -19.96
C TYR A 325 7.37 29.86 -20.15
N LEU A 326 7.94 28.75 -20.59
CA LEU A 326 9.36 28.56 -20.86
C LEU A 326 9.55 28.10 -22.31
N SER A 327 10.56 28.65 -23.01
CA SER A 327 10.89 28.21 -24.37
C SER A 327 11.59 26.86 -24.39
N LYS A 328 11.54 26.19 -25.56
CA LYS A 328 12.28 24.92 -25.75
C LYS A 328 13.78 25.15 -25.63
N GLU A 329 14.25 26.25 -26.19
CA GLU A 329 15.65 26.61 -26.23
C GLU A 329 16.22 26.74 -24.82
N THR A 330 15.52 27.45 -23.94
CA THR A 330 15.92 27.63 -22.53
C THR A 330 15.87 26.33 -21.76
N LEU A 331 14.83 25.51 -21.94
CA LEU A 331 14.77 24.19 -21.29
C LEU A 331 15.95 23.32 -21.73
N LEU A 332 16.32 23.29 -23.00
CA LEU A 332 17.47 22.55 -23.52
C LEU A 332 18.81 23.07 -22.97
N GLU A 333 18.95 24.39 -22.83
CA GLU A 333 20.14 24.99 -22.24
C GLU A 333 20.31 24.58 -20.78
N VAL A 334 19.24 24.67 -19.97
CA VAL A 334 19.23 24.22 -18.59
C VAL A 334 19.56 22.72 -18.49
N CYS A 335 18.94 21.90 -19.32
CA CYS A 335 19.24 20.46 -19.35
C CYS A 335 20.67 20.16 -19.73
N THR A 336 21.28 20.99 -20.61
CA THR A 336 22.68 20.86 -21.03
C THR A 336 23.64 21.20 -19.89
N ILE A 337 23.37 22.27 -19.15
CA ILE A 337 24.13 22.64 -17.96
C ILE A 337 24.08 21.48 -16.94
N ILE A 338 22.88 21.01 -16.59
CA ILE A 338 22.72 19.91 -15.68
C ILE A 338 23.46 18.65 -16.13
N ASN A 339 23.33 18.27 -17.40
CA ASN A 339 23.99 17.09 -17.93
C ASN A 339 25.53 17.22 -17.88
N THR A 340 26.07 18.41 -18.12
CA THR A 340 27.51 18.67 -18.01
C THR A 340 28.01 18.45 -16.58
N TYR A 341 27.31 19.00 -15.59
CA TYR A 341 27.63 18.78 -14.18
C TYR A 341 27.51 17.32 -13.75
N LEU A 342 26.50 16.61 -14.22
CA LEU A 342 26.31 15.18 -13.93
C LEU A 342 27.45 14.33 -14.51
N TRP A 343 27.90 14.66 -15.72
CA TRP A 343 29.01 13.97 -16.37
C TRP A 343 30.34 14.22 -15.65
N GLU A 344 30.60 15.44 -15.20
CA GLU A 344 31.77 15.74 -14.37
C GLU A 344 31.73 15.01 -13.03
N ARG A 345 30.57 14.95 -12.39
CA ARG A 345 30.35 14.17 -11.16
C ARG A 345 30.69 12.68 -11.36
N THR A 346 30.24 12.07 -12.44
CA THR A 346 30.55 10.66 -12.74
C THR A 346 32.01 10.41 -13.00
N LYS A 347 32.73 11.32 -13.63
CA LYS A 347 34.19 11.25 -13.83
C LYS A 347 34.98 11.39 -12.53
N LYS A 348 34.59 12.32 -11.65
CA LYS A 348 35.26 12.59 -10.37
C LYS A 348 34.97 11.50 -9.32
N SER A 349 33.84 10.85 -9.35
CA SER A 349 33.53 9.73 -8.41
C SER A 349 34.45 8.52 -8.59
N SER A 350 35.19 8.43 -9.70
CA SER A 350 36.28 7.46 -9.89
C SER A 350 37.61 7.89 -9.26
N LEU A 351 37.74 9.10 -8.74
CA LEU A 351 39.02 9.70 -8.39
C LEU A 351 39.13 10.47 -7.08
N VAL A 352 38.16 10.55 -6.18
CA VAL A 352 38.22 11.14 -4.82
C VAL A 352 36.88 11.81 -4.43
N ASN A 353 36.51 11.69 -3.13
CA ASN A 353 35.42 12.37 -2.42
C ASN A 353 35.55 13.90 -2.38
N GLU A 354 35.37 14.61 -3.50
CA GLU A 354 35.22 16.06 -3.47
C GLU A 354 33.72 16.42 -3.56
N ASN A 355 33.28 17.25 -2.62
CA ASN A 355 31.93 17.82 -2.60
C ASN A 355 31.65 18.51 -3.92
N PHE A 356 30.71 17.99 -4.67
CA PHE A 356 30.19 18.59 -5.88
C PHE A 356 29.59 19.95 -5.53
N ASP A 357 30.07 21.01 -6.16
CA ASP A 357 29.58 22.37 -5.91
C ASP A 357 28.25 22.60 -6.63
N PHE A 358 27.18 22.18 -5.94
CA PHE A 358 25.82 22.36 -6.40
C PHE A 358 25.43 23.86 -6.48
N SER A 359 26.08 24.72 -5.70
CA SER A 359 25.79 26.16 -5.67
C SER A 359 26.18 26.87 -6.95
N LYS A 360 27.27 26.44 -7.58
CA LYS A 360 27.69 26.98 -8.88
C LYS A 360 26.71 26.63 -9.99
N MET A 361 26.24 25.37 -10.03
CA MET A 361 25.23 24.94 -10.99
C MET A 361 23.93 25.73 -10.83
N VAL A 362 23.45 25.91 -9.60
CA VAL A 362 22.23 26.70 -9.32
C VAL A 362 22.37 28.15 -9.73
N HIS A 363 23.57 28.74 -9.56
CA HIS A 363 23.84 30.11 -9.99
C HIS A 363 23.79 30.26 -11.53
N GLU A 364 24.42 29.36 -12.28
CA GLU A 364 24.36 29.34 -13.74
C GLU A 364 22.92 29.11 -14.25
N LEU A 365 22.17 28.20 -13.65
CA LEU A 365 20.78 27.94 -13.99
C LEU A 365 19.89 29.18 -13.77
N ASN A 366 20.07 29.88 -12.66
CA ASN A 366 19.30 31.07 -12.36
C ASN A 366 19.60 32.19 -13.38
N GLN A 367 20.85 32.36 -13.84
CA GLN A 367 21.17 33.33 -14.88
C GLN A 367 20.40 33.05 -16.17
N VAL A 368 20.40 31.82 -16.67
CA VAL A 368 19.68 31.43 -17.89
C VAL A 368 18.17 31.73 -17.80
N ILE A 369 17.54 31.43 -16.65
CA ILE A 369 16.12 31.65 -16.47
C ILE A 369 15.76 33.15 -16.35
N TYR A 370 16.60 33.95 -15.68
CA TYR A 370 16.36 35.39 -15.55
C TYR A 370 16.55 36.15 -16.87
N ASP A 371 17.48 35.72 -17.74
CA ASP A 371 17.71 36.34 -19.05
C ASP A 371 16.49 36.14 -19.99
N GLU A 372 15.67 35.11 -19.80
CA GLU A 372 14.45 34.90 -20.60
C GLU A 372 13.26 35.75 -20.13
N GLN A 373 13.26 36.19 -18.87
CA GLN A 373 12.16 36.99 -18.29
C GLN A 373 12.39 38.51 -18.45
N SER A 374 13.55 38.94 -18.94
CA SER A 374 13.94 40.34 -19.23
C SER A 374 13.77 40.67 -20.70
#